data_f6e4303d8d37301ae01b4dff99d11920
#
_entry.id   f6e4303d8d37301ae01b4dff99d11920
#
_cell.length_a   1.000
_cell.length_b   1.000
_cell.length_c   1.000
_cell.angle_alpha   90.00
_cell.angle_beta   90.00
_cell.angle_gamma   90.00
#
_symmetry.space_group_name_H-M   'P 1'
#
loop_
_entity.id
_entity.type
_entity.pdbx_description
1 polymer ?
#
loop_
_entity_poly.entity_id
_entity_poly.type
_entity_poly.pdbx_seq_one_letter_code
_entity_poly.pdbx_strand_id
1 'polypeptide(L)' 'MIDYVQVTTELKELQAETDTEFANHAAKEIVCQFLEGIGHVKIADLYRGVKEG' A
#
# COMPACT_ATOMS: atom_id res chain seq x y z
N MET A 1 1.43 9.67 -9.50
CA MET A 1 1.07 8.23 -9.62
C MET A 1 2.26 7.38 -9.21
N ILE A 2 2.03 6.38 -8.36
CA ILE A 2 3.10 5.50 -7.88
C ILE A 2 3.33 4.38 -8.90
N ASP A 3 4.58 4.09 -9.21
CA ASP A 3 4.92 3.04 -10.18
C ASP A 3 5.47 1.79 -9.49
N TYR A 4 5.74 0.75 -10.27
CA TYR A 4 6.22 -0.53 -9.75
C TYR A 4 7.51 -0.38 -8.95
N VAL A 5 8.46 0.41 -9.44
CA VAL A 5 9.75 0.60 -8.77
C VAL A 5 9.55 1.30 -7.43
N GLN A 6 8.74 2.34 -7.42
CA GLN A 6 8.46 3.10 -6.19
C GLN A 6 7.77 2.23 -5.15
N VAL A 7 6.74 1.46 -5.57
CA VAL A 7 6.04 0.54 -4.66
C VAL A 7 7.01 -0.47 -4.05
N THR A 8 7.85 -1.08 -4.90
CA THR A 8 8.80 -2.07 -4.42
C THR A 8 9.77 -1.47 -3.40
N THR A 9 10.28 -0.28 -3.70
CA THR A 9 11.23 0.40 -2.81
C THR A 9 10.58 0.73 -1.46
N GLU A 10 9.39 1.31 -1.49
CA GLU A 10 8.71 1.73 -0.26
C GLU A 10 8.29 0.53 0.59
N LEU A 11 7.84 -0.56 -0.04
CA LEU A 11 7.49 -1.77 0.72
C LEU A 11 8.72 -2.38 1.38
N LYS A 12 9.87 -2.36 0.72
CA LYS A 12 11.12 -2.83 1.34
C LYS A 12 11.50 -2.00 2.55
N GLU A 13 11.34 -0.69 2.46
CA GLU A 13 11.60 0.20 3.60
C GLU A 13 10.67 -0.09 4.76
N LEU A 14 9.40 -0.36 4.47
CA LEU A 14 8.41 -0.65 5.50
C LEU A 14 8.67 -1.98 6.21
N GLN A 15 9.34 -2.92 5.56
CA GLN A 15 9.72 -4.17 6.21
C GLN A 15 10.66 -3.96 7.38
N ALA A 16 11.42 -2.87 7.37
CA ALA A 16 12.36 -2.52 8.45
C ALA A 16 11.72 -1.61 9.50
N GLU A 17 10.46 -1.19 9.30
CA GLU A 17 9.78 -0.29 10.22
C GLU A 17 9.39 -1.01 11.50
N THR A 18 9.72 -0.42 12.65
CA THR A 18 9.41 -1.02 13.95
C THR A 18 7.99 -0.73 14.42
N ASP A 19 7.38 0.36 13.94
CA ASP A 19 5.99 0.68 14.23
C ASP A 19 5.09 -0.10 13.27
N THR A 20 4.56 -1.23 13.74
CA THR A 20 3.79 -2.13 12.88
C THR A 20 2.45 -1.55 12.47
N GLU A 21 1.82 -0.72 13.29
CA GLU A 21 0.57 -0.05 12.90
C GLU A 21 0.82 0.91 11.76
N PHE A 22 1.86 1.72 11.88
CA PHE A 22 2.24 2.64 10.82
C PHE A 22 2.60 1.89 9.54
N ALA A 23 3.41 0.83 9.66
CA ALA A 23 3.85 0.05 8.51
C ALA A 23 2.67 -0.57 7.77
N ASN A 24 1.72 -1.15 8.50
CA ASN A 24 0.53 -1.77 7.90
C ASN A 24 -0.34 -0.74 7.18
N HIS A 25 -0.56 0.42 7.80
CA HIS A 25 -1.35 1.47 7.20
C HIS A 25 -0.68 2.02 5.94
N ALA A 26 0.61 2.32 6.03
CA ALA A 26 1.36 2.87 4.91
C ALA A 26 1.42 1.86 3.76
N ALA A 27 1.63 0.58 4.05
CA ALA A 27 1.68 -0.45 3.02
C ALA A 27 0.35 -0.57 2.29
N LYS A 28 -0.76 -0.54 3.02
CA LYS A 28 -2.10 -0.58 2.41
C LYS A 28 -2.29 0.58 1.45
N GLU A 29 -1.94 1.80 1.87
CA GLU A 29 -2.10 2.98 1.01
C GLU A 29 -1.23 2.90 -0.22
N ILE A 30 0.02 2.46 -0.08
CA ILE A 30 0.94 2.33 -1.20
C ILE A 30 0.40 1.33 -2.23
N VAL A 31 -0.06 0.17 -1.76
CA VAL A 31 -0.62 -0.86 -2.65
C VAL A 31 -1.88 -0.36 -3.33
N CYS A 32 -2.76 0.33 -2.59
CA CYS A 32 -3.98 0.89 -3.18
C CYS A 32 -3.67 1.92 -4.26
N GLN A 33 -2.71 2.80 -4.02
CA GLN A 33 -2.31 3.79 -5.03
C GLN A 33 -1.77 3.11 -6.28
N PHE A 34 -0.99 2.05 -6.11
CA PHE A 34 -0.48 1.30 -7.25
C PHE A 34 -1.63 0.66 -8.05
N LEU A 35 -2.58 0.04 -7.36
CA LEU A 35 -3.73 -0.58 -8.01
C LEU A 35 -4.56 0.44 -8.78
N GLU A 36 -4.78 1.61 -8.20
CA GLU A 36 -5.51 2.68 -8.87
C GLU A 36 -4.76 3.14 -10.13
N GLY A 37 -3.44 3.23 -10.04
CA GLY A 37 -2.62 3.67 -11.17
C GLY A 37 -2.66 2.73 -12.36
N ILE A 38 -2.94 1.44 -12.14
CA ILE A 38 -3.06 0.46 -13.22
C ILE A 38 -4.51 0.12 -13.56
N GLY A 39 -5.46 0.88 -13.04
CA GLY A 39 -6.86 0.75 -13.41
C GLY A 39 -7.70 -0.16 -12.53
N HIS A 40 -7.16 -0.66 -11.43
CA HIS A 40 -7.89 -1.56 -10.53
C HIS A 40 -8.48 -0.80 -9.34
N VAL A 41 -9.25 0.25 -9.63
CA VAL A 41 -9.81 1.14 -8.62
C VAL A 41 -10.74 0.40 -7.66
N LYS A 42 -11.55 -0.51 -8.17
CA LYS A 42 -12.50 -1.24 -7.33
C LYS A 42 -11.79 -2.15 -6.32
N ILE A 43 -10.71 -2.79 -6.73
CA ILE A 43 -9.92 -3.63 -5.82
C ILE A 43 -9.30 -2.75 -4.72
N ALA A 44 -8.78 -1.59 -5.10
CA ALA A 44 -8.22 -0.66 -4.13
C ALA A 44 -9.26 -0.20 -3.11
N ASP A 45 -10.47 0.14 -3.58
CA ASP A 45 -11.55 0.56 -2.70
C ASP A 45 -11.94 -0.53 -1.72
N LEU A 46 -12.04 -1.77 -2.19
CA LEU A 46 -12.37 -2.89 -1.33
C LEU A 46 -11.27 -3.14 -0.29
N TYR A 47 -10.03 -3.05 -0.70
CA TYR A 47 -8.90 -3.24 0.21
C TYR A 47 -8.87 -2.16 1.29
N ARG A 48 -9.16 -0.91 0.92
CA ARG A 48 -9.22 0.17 1.91
C ARG A 48 -10.29 -0.05 2.96
N GLY A 49 -11.34 -0.78 2.63
CA GLY A 49 -12.39 -1.12 3.57
C GLY A 49 -12.02 -2.23 4.56
N VAL A 50 -10.93 -2.95 4.32
CA VAL A 50 -10.46 -4.00 5.23
C VAL A 50 -9.85 -3.35 6.46
N LYS A 51 -10.30 -3.76 7.63
CA LYS A 51 -9.81 -3.19 8.89
C LYS A 51 -8.42 -3.71 9.21
N GLU A 52 -7.58 -2.82 9.69
CA GLU A 52 -6.24 -3.14 10.13
C GLU A 52 -6.24 -3.53 11.59
N GLY A 53 -5.39 -4.46 11.92
CA GLY A 53 -5.13 -4.85 13.29
C GLY A 53 -5.83 -5.99 13.79
#